data_1052b68b6531b625d86f41a8b29b966f
#
_entry.id   1052b68b6531b625d86f41a8b29b966f
#
_cell.length_a   1.000
_cell.length_b   1.000
_cell.length_c   1.000
_cell.angle_alpha   90.00
_cell.angle_beta   90.00
_cell.angle_gamma   90.00
#
_symmetry.space_group_name_H-M   'P 1'
#
loop_
_entity.id
_entity.type
_entity.pdbx_description
1 polymer ?
#
loop_
_entity_poly.entity_id
_entity_poly.type
_entity_poly.pdbx_seq_one_letter_code
_entity_poly.pdbx_strand_id
1 'polypeptide(L)'
;MNTDILSSLYKQYTGQEPQSIDALPGAGSNRRYYRLNGVQRLIGVCGTSVEENKAFVYMAQHFSEKGLPVPQVYAVADDCSAYLQEDLGNSLLFDCIANGRKNGDFSTEEISMLKTVIHLLPRLQFEGDREMDYSVCYPQPEFNRRSILW
;
A
#
# COMPACT_ATOMS: atom_id res chain seq x y z
N MET A 1 19.21 -9.88 -6.09
CA MET A 1 18.26 -9.72 -7.23
C MET A 1 17.13 -8.75 -6.91
N ASN A 2 16.24 -8.99 -5.95
CA ASN A 2 15.17 -8.02 -5.62
C ASN A 2 15.70 -6.73 -4.98
N THR A 3 16.75 -6.81 -4.19
CA THR A 3 17.39 -5.66 -3.55
C THR A 3 18.15 -4.77 -4.52
N ASP A 4 18.68 -5.32 -5.60
CA ASP A 4 19.46 -4.57 -6.60
C ASP A 4 18.56 -3.63 -7.41
N ILE A 5 17.37 -4.11 -7.81
CA ILE A 5 16.38 -3.27 -8.50
C ILE A 5 15.87 -2.14 -7.58
N LEU A 6 15.62 -2.46 -6.31
CA LEU A 6 15.18 -1.46 -5.33
C LEU A 6 16.26 -0.42 -5.03
N SER A 7 17.54 -0.84 -4.92
CA SER A 7 18.66 0.09 -4.74
C SER A 7 18.82 1.02 -5.93
N SER A 8 18.74 0.47 -7.15
CA SER A 8 18.81 1.26 -8.38
C SER A 8 17.66 2.27 -8.48
N LEU A 9 16.44 1.82 -8.16
CA LEU A 9 15.25 2.67 -8.19
C LEU A 9 15.31 3.77 -7.13
N TYR A 10 15.80 3.44 -5.93
CA TYR A 10 16.01 4.41 -4.86
C TYR A 10 17.04 5.46 -5.26
N LYS A 11 18.17 5.03 -5.84
CA LYS A 11 19.20 5.95 -6.32
C LYS A 11 18.69 6.86 -7.45
N GLN A 12 17.92 6.31 -8.36
CA GLN A 12 17.32 7.10 -9.45
C GLN A 12 16.38 8.18 -8.90
N TYR A 13 15.58 7.85 -7.88
CA TYR A 13 14.65 8.78 -7.26
C TYR A 13 15.32 9.81 -6.34
N THR A 14 16.25 9.38 -5.47
CA THR A 14 16.84 10.23 -4.42
C THR A 14 18.20 10.84 -4.79
N GLY A 15 18.84 10.35 -5.85
CA GLY A 15 20.20 10.70 -6.24
C GLY A 15 21.30 9.96 -5.47
N GLN A 16 20.97 9.13 -4.47
CA GLN A 16 21.92 8.42 -3.62
C GLN A 16 21.51 6.96 -3.40
N GLU A 17 22.48 6.09 -3.14
CA GLU A 17 22.21 4.71 -2.71
C GLU A 17 21.56 4.69 -1.33
N PRO A 18 20.66 3.72 -1.04
CA PRO A 18 20.16 3.52 0.31
C PRO A 18 21.30 3.03 1.23
N GLN A 19 21.29 3.45 2.49
CA GLN A 19 22.25 3.01 3.52
C GLN A 19 21.97 1.56 3.96
N SER A 20 20.70 1.15 4.03
CA SER A 20 20.29 -0.23 4.26
C SER A 20 18.97 -0.54 3.55
N ILE A 21 18.77 -1.83 3.26
CA ILE A 21 17.54 -2.40 2.73
C ILE A 21 17.13 -3.55 3.63
N ASP A 22 16.11 -3.34 4.44
CA ASP A 22 15.67 -4.27 5.47
C ASP A 22 14.37 -4.97 5.01
N ALA A 23 14.39 -6.31 4.94
CA ALA A 23 13.18 -7.06 4.60
C ALA A 23 12.13 -6.93 5.70
N LEU A 24 10.88 -6.63 5.31
CA LEU A 24 9.74 -6.59 6.22
C LEU A 24 9.04 -7.95 6.26
N PRO A 25 8.38 -8.29 7.38
CA PRO A 25 7.60 -9.53 7.49
C PRO A 25 6.54 -9.62 6.39
N GLY A 26 6.44 -10.77 5.74
CA GLY A 26 5.41 -11.04 4.75
C GLY A 26 4.04 -11.21 5.40
N ALA A 27 3.00 -10.72 4.75
CA ALA A 27 1.61 -10.79 5.22
C ALA A 27 0.71 -11.46 4.17
N GLY A 28 0.88 -12.76 3.94
CA GLY A 28 -0.05 -13.55 3.10
C GLY A 28 -0.15 -13.16 1.61
N SER A 29 0.65 -12.22 1.14
CA SER A 29 0.72 -11.76 -0.24
C SER A 29 1.98 -12.29 -0.92
N ASN A 30 1.94 -12.47 -2.24
CA ASN A 30 3.13 -12.78 -3.06
C ASN A 30 4.10 -11.58 -3.18
N ARG A 31 3.72 -10.41 -2.69
CA ARG A 31 4.58 -9.24 -2.64
C ARG A 31 5.57 -9.33 -1.49
N ARG A 32 6.78 -8.86 -1.76
CA ARG A 32 7.84 -8.70 -0.75
C ARG A 32 8.07 -7.23 -0.51
N TYR A 33 8.07 -6.85 0.75
CA TYR A 33 8.24 -5.47 1.20
C TYR A 33 9.61 -5.30 1.84
N TYR A 34 10.24 -4.18 1.55
CA TYR A 34 11.55 -3.81 2.08
C TYR A 34 11.50 -2.36 2.54
N ARG A 35 12.12 -2.08 3.68
CA ARG A 35 12.35 -0.70 4.12
C ARG A 35 13.72 -0.26 3.64
N LEU A 36 13.76 0.81 2.87
CA LEU A 36 14.98 1.44 2.40
C LEU A 36 15.28 2.65 3.28
N ASN A 37 16.39 2.61 3.97
CA ASN A 37 16.88 3.71 4.82
C ASN A 37 17.97 4.47 4.09
N GLY A 38 17.96 5.80 4.20
CA GLY A 38 18.92 6.69 3.56
C GLY A 38 18.50 8.14 3.73
N VAL A 39 18.68 8.95 2.69
CA VAL A 39 18.26 10.38 2.71
C VAL A 39 16.76 10.55 2.89
N GLN A 40 16.01 9.58 2.43
CA GLN A 40 14.57 9.44 2.67
C GLN A 40 14.26 7.99 3.02
N ARG A 41 13.40 7.76 4.01
CA ARG A 41 12.93 6.41 4.34
C ARG A 41 11.73 6.07 3.47
N LEU A 42 11.86 4.97 2.71
CA LEU A 42 10.86 4.52 1.75
C LEU A 42 10.56 3.03 1.92
N ILE A 43 9.42 2.59 1.42
CA ILE A 43 9.09 1.18 1.26
C ILE A 43 9.29 0.79 -0.20
N GLY A 44 10.16 -0.18 -0.43
CA GLY A 44 10.32 -0.86 -1.72
C GLY A 44 9.44 -2.10 -1.78
N VAL A 45 8.74 -2.28 -2.86
CA VAL A 45 7.86 -3.42 -3.08
C VAL A 45 8.28 -4.16 -4.34
N CYS A 46 8.45 -5.49 -4.23
CA CYS A 46 8.67 -6.38 -5.36
C CYS A 46 7.50 -7.36 -5.44
N GLY A 47 6.81 -7.37 -6.57
CA GLY A 47 5.69 -8.26 -6.86
C GLY A 47 6.01 -9.25 -7.96
N THR A 48 5.38 -10.42 -7.91
CA THR A 48 5.53 -11.46 -8.96
C THR A 48 4.56 -11.24 -10.13
N SER A 49 3.47 -10.48 -9.92
CA SER A 49 2.49 -10.13 -10.95
C SER A 49 2.65 -8.67 -11.35
N VAL A 50 3.04 -8.45 -12.60
CA VAL A 50 3.18 -7.12 -13.19
C VAL A 50 1.83 -6.42 -13.27
N GLU A 51 0.77 -7.14 -13.64
CA GLU A 51 -0.60 -6.62 -13.74
C GLU A 51 -1.12 -6.16 -12.37
N GLU A 52 -0.85 -6.92 -11.32
CA GLU A 52 -1.20 -6.55 -9.95
C GLU A 52 -0.45 -5.30 -9.50
N ASN A 53 0.84 -5.18 -9.84
CA ASN A 53 1.62 -3.99 -9.53
C ASN A 53 1.10 -2.76 -10.27
N LYS A 54 0.78 -2.88 -11.58
CA LYS A 54 0.18 -1.81 -12.38
C LYS A 54 -1.15 -1.35 -11.78
N ALA A 55 -2.02 -2.28 -11.42
CA ALA A 55 -3.29 -1.96 -10.77
C ALA A 55 -3.08 -1.20 -9.45
N PHE A 56 -2.13 -1.66 -8.63
CA PHE A 56 -1.81 -0.98 -7.36
C PHE A 56 -1.31 0.45 -7.59
N VAL A 57 -0.34 0.63 -8.50
CA VAL A 57 0.24 1.95 -8.81
C VAL A 57 -0.84 2.90 -9.33
N TYR A 58 -1.67 2.43 -10.26
CA TYR A 58 -2.79 3.22 -10.78
C TYR A 58 -3.75 3.65 -9.66
N MET A 59 -4.22 2.73 -8.82
CA MET A 59 -5.14 3.04 -7.74
C MET A 59 -4.52 3.99 -6.71
N ALA A 60 -3.26 3.79 -6.36
CA ALA A 60 -2.56 4.67 -5.42
C ALA A 60 -2.45 6.10 -5.96
N GLN A 61 -2.13 6.28 -7.23
CA GLN A 61 -2.08 7.58 -7.90
C GLN A 61 -3.47 8.22 -7.96
N HIS A 62 -4.46 7.48 -8.47
CA HIS A 62 -5.83 7.94 -8.61
C HIS A 62 -6.43 8.41 -7.28
N PHE A 63 -6.24 7.66 -6.20
CA PHE A 63 -6.72 8.02 -4.87
C PHE A 63 -5.95 9.19 -4.26
N SER A 64 -4.63 9.24 -4.48
CA SER A 64 -3.80 10.34 -4.01
C SER A 64 -4.17 11.67 -4.66
N GLU A 65 -4.45 11.68 -5.98
CA GLU A 65 -4.92 12.87 -6.71
C GLU A 65 -6.25 13.42 -6.19
N LYS A 66 -7.07 12.55 -5.59
CA LYS A 66 -8.33 12.93 -4.93
C LYS A 66 -8.17 13.31 -3.46
N GLY A 67 -6.93 13.36 -2.96
CA GLY A 67 -6.66 13.68 -1.55
C GLY A 67 -7.14 12.61 -0.58
N LEU A 68 -7.27 11.36 -1.04
CA LEU A 68 -7.59 10.23 -0.18
C LEU A 68 -6.33 9.73 0.53
N PRO A 69 -6.42 9.26 1.79
CA PRO A 69 -5.27 8.88 2.60
C PRO A 69 -4.72 7.50 2.20
N VAL A 70 -3.94 7.47 1.15
CA VAL A 70 -3.23 6.28 0.64
C VAL A 70 -1.73 6.56 0.55
N PRO A 71 -0.86 5.53 0.63
CA PRO A 71 0.58 5.73 0.42
C PRO A 71 0.86 6.31 -0.96
N GLN A 72 1.72 7.32 -1.01
CA GLN A 72 2.18 7.87 -2.29
C GLN A 72 3.18 6.90 -2.95
N VAL A 73 3.07 6.74 -4.27
CA VAL A 73 4.05 6.02 -5.09
C VAL A 73 5.00 7.03 -5.70
N TYR A 74 6.31 6.87 -5.44
CA TYR A 74 7.34 7.82 -5.82
C TYR A 74 8.10 7.41 -7.09
N ALA A 75 8.30 6.12 -7.29
CA ALA A 75 9.02 5.58 -8.44
C ALA A 75 8.53 4.17 -8.77
N VAL A 76 8.55 3.82 -10.05
CA VAL A 76 8.15 2.50 -10.55
C VAL A 76 9.23 2.03 -11.51
N ALA A 77 9.63 0.76 -11.43
CA ALA A 77 10.56 0.16 -12.38
C ALA A 77 9.92 0.08 -13.78
N ASP A 78 10.73 0.20 -14.85
CA ASP A 78 10.25 0.22 -16.22
C ASP A 78 9.41 -1.01 -16.60
N ASP A 79 9.74 -2.16 -16.03
CA ASP A 79 9.02 -3.43 -16.22
C ASP A 79 7.87 -3.62 -15.23
N CYS A 80 7.59 -2.64 -14.35
CA CYS A 80 6.60 -2.70 -13.29
C CYS A 80 6.78 -3.88 -12.30
N SER A 81 7.95 -4.49 -12.21
CA SER A 81 8.24 -5.58 -11.26
C SER A 81 8.44 -5.07 -9.82
N ALA A 82 8.80 -3.79 -9.68
CA ALA A 82 9.06 -3.14 -8.39
C ALA A 82 8.63 -1.68 -8.39
N TYR A 83 8.36 -1.15 -7.20
CA TYR A 83 8.07 0.27 -7.00
C TYR A 83 8.49 0.74 -5.62
N LEU A 84 8.64 2.06 -5.47
CA LEU A 84 8.89 2.74 -4.20
C LEU A 84 7.65 3.50 -3.77
N GLN A 85 7.29 3.34 -2.51
CA GLN A 85 6.16 4.05 -1.91
C GLN A 85 6.52 4.67 -0.57
N GLU A 86 5.63 5.51 -0.08
CA GLU A 86 5.69 6.12 1.24
C GLU A 86 5.80 5.08 2.36
N ASP A 87 6.68 5.35 3.34
CA ASP A 87 6.75 4.58 4.58
C ASP A 87 5.82 5.19 5.63
N LEU A 88 4.68 4.57 5.85
CA LEU A 88 3.69 4.96 6.86
C LEU A 88 4.07 4.52 8.29
N GLY A 89 5.27 3.95 8.47
CA GLY A 89 5.75 3.48 9.78
C GLY A 89 5.29 2.06 10.13
N ASN A 90 5.21 1.78 11.45
CA ASN A 90 4.95 0.43 11.95
C ASN A 90 3.62 0.30 12.70
N SER A 91 2.88 1.39 12.88
CA SER A 91 1.64 1.37 13.66
C SER A 91 0.47 0.89 12.81
N LEU A 92 -0.01 -0.31 13.09
CA LEU A 92 -1.22 -0.84 12.46
C LEU A 92 -2.43 -0.58 13.37
N LEU A 93 -3.58 -0.24 12.78
CA LEU A 93 -4.83 -0.11 13.54
C LEU A 93 -5.12 -1.37 14.36
N PHE A 94 -4.84 -2.55 13.79
CA PHE A 94 -4.98 -3.84 14.44
C PHE A 94 -4.24 -3.92 15.78
N ASP A 95 -3.01 -3.38 15.85
CA ASP A 95 -2.19 -3.36 17.07
C ASP A 95 -2.64 -2.25 18.00
N CYS A 96 -3.02 -1.10 17.47
CA CYS A 96 -3.50 0.03 18.28
C CYS A 96 -4.78 -0.29 19.06
N ILE A 97 -5.63 -1.20 18.57
CA ILE A 97 -6.88 -1.62 19.22
C ILE A 97 -6.77 -3.03 19.85
N ALA A 98 -5.55 -3.49 20.15
CA ALA A 98 -5.31 -4.87 20.60
C ALA A 98 -6.00 -5.18 21.93
N ASN A 99 -6.05 -4.21 22.85
CA ASN A 99 -6.68 -4.39 24.17
C ASN A 99 -8.19 -4.56 24.05
N GLY A 100 -8.87 -3.68 23.33
CA GLY A 100 -10.31 -3.77 23.10
C GLY A 100 -10.70 -5.06 22.38
N ARG A 101 -9.92 -5.47 21.37
CA ARG A 101 -10.13 -6.75 20.67
C ARG A 101 -9.99 -7.97 21.58
N LYS A 102 -9.03 -7.94 22.52
CA LYS A 102 -8.78 -9.05 23.44
C LYS A 102 -9.85 -9.16 24.53
N ASN A 103 -10.29 -8.03 25.05
CA ASN A 103 -11.12 -7.98 26.26
C ASN A 103 -12.61 -7.75 25.95
N GLY A 104 -12.95 -7.36 24.71
CA GLY A 104 -14.31 -7.00 24.31
C GLY A 104 -14.76 -5.61 24.81
N ASP A 105 -13.85 -4.85 25.45
CA ASP A 105 -14.09 -3.51 25.98
C ASP A 105 -13.07 -2.54 25.40
N PHE A 106 -13.54 -1.67 24.51
CA PHE A 106 -12.71 -0.71 23.77
C PHE A 106 -12.61 0.62 24.52
N SER A 107 -11.41 1.13 24.67
CA SER A 107 -11.19 2.47 25.23
C SER A 107 -11.77 3.56 24.33
N THR A 108 -11.91 4.77 24.87
CA THR A 108 -12.38 5.93 24.12
C THR A 108 -11.47 6.24 22.92
N GLU A 109 -10.17 6.07 23.07
CA GLU A 109 -9.17 6.27 22.04
C GLU A 109 -9.29 5.23 20.93
N GLU A 110 -9.43 3.94 21.30
CA GLU A 110 -9.63 2.85 20.34
C GLU A 110 -10.93 3.04 19.54
N ILE A 111 -12.02 3.44 20.22
CA ILE A 111 -13.30 3.79 19.55
C ILE A 111 -13.12 4.97 18.60
N SER A 112 -12.37 5.99 18.99
CA SER A 112 -12.10 7.15 18.14
C SER A 112 -11.35 6.77 16.87
N MET A 113 -10.32 5.91 16.97
CA MET A 113 -9.59 5.39 15.81
C MET A 113 -10.50 4.58 14.88
N LEU A 114 -11.33 3.69 15.43
CA LEU A 114 -12.30 2.91 14.65
C LEU A 114 -13.31 3.81 13.92
N LYS A 115 -13.85 4.83 14.59
CA LYS A 115 -14.76 5.80 13.97
C LYS A 115 -14.09 6.56 12.83
N THR A 116 -12.83 6.97 12.99
CA THR A 116 -12.06 7.65 11.95
C THR A 116 -11.97 6.78 10.69
N VAL A 117 -11.63 5.49 10.85
CA VAL A 117 -11.56 4.57 9.71
C VAL A 117 -12.92 4.37 9.04
N ILE A 118 -14.00 4.19 9.83
CA ILE A 118 -15.35 4.02 9.29
C ILE A 118 -15.80 5.27 8.50
N HIS A 119 -15.46 6.48 8.97
CA HIS A 119 -15.77 7.72 8.26
C HIS A 119 -14.98 7.90 6.95
N LEU A 120 -13.82 7.24 6.82
CA LEU A 120 -13.03 7.27 5.58
C LEU A 120 -13.59 6.33 4.50
N LEU A 121 -14.27 5.24 4.88
CA LEU A 121 -14.79 4.26 3.92
C LEU A 121 -15.73 4.88 2.86
N PRO A 122 -16.74 5.70 3.20
CA PRO A 122 -17.58 6.34 2.18
C PRO A 122 -16.78 7.25 1.25
N ARG A 123 -15.77 7.95 1.75
CA ARG A 123 -14.90 8.78 0.92
C ARG A 123 -14.12 7.94 -0.09
N LEU A 124 -13.51 6.83 0.36
CA LEU A 124 -12.83 5.90 -0.53
C LEU A 124 -13.77 5.31 -1.58
N GLN A 125 -15.03 4.99 -1.20
CA GLN A 125 -16.00 4.40 -2.10
C GLN A 125 -16.58 5.40 -3.09
N PHE A 126 -16.97 6.60 -2.67
CA PHE A 126 -17.67 7.57 -3.53
C PHE A 126 -16.76 8.60 -4.19
N GLU A 127 -15.74 9.10 -3.47
CA GLU A 127 -14.76 10.03 -4.07
C GLU A 127 -13.74 9.26 -4.92
N GLY A 128 -13.34 8.08 -4.46
CA GLY A 128 -12.42 7.19 -5.17
C GLY A 128 -13.01 6.61 -6.45
N ASP A 129 -14.31 6.34 -6.50
CA ASP A 129 -15.03 5.83 -7.67
C ASP A 129 -15.06 6.82 -8.85
N ARG A 130 -15.06 8.12 -8.57
CA ARG A 130 -15.18 9.14 -9.62
C ARG A 130 -14.04 9.00 -10.64
N GLU A 131 -14.40 8.84 -11.90
CA GLU A 131 -13.45 8.74 -13.03
C GLU A 131 -12.43 7.60 -12.91
N MET A 132 -12.74 6.57 -12.12
CA MET A 132 -11.88 5.41 -11.98
C MET A 132 -11.99 4.50 -13.20
N ASP A 133 -10.85 4.16 -13.80
CA ASP A 133 -10.81 3.14 -14.85
C ASP A 133 -10.73 1.74 -14.23
N TYR A 134 -11.89 1.09 -14.13
CA TYR A 134 -11.98 -0.27 -13.60
C TYR A 134 -11.32 -1.33 -14.48
N SER A 135 -11.05 -1.03 -15.77
CA SER A 135 -10.42 -2.00 -16.67
C SER A 135 -9.01 -2.39 -16.24
N VAL A 136 -8.34 -1.52 -15.45
CA VAL A 136 -7.00 -1.78 -14.93
C VAL A 136 -7.00 -2.56 -13.60
N CYS A 137 -8.16 -2.83 -13.01
CA CYS A 137 -8.25 -3.54 -11.74
C CYS A 137 -7.86 -5.01 -11.88
N TYR A 138 -7.08 -5.51 -10.93
CA TYR A 138 -6.64 -6.90 -10.89
C TYR A 138 -7.30 -7.63 -9.70
N PRO A 139 -7.70 -8.90 -9.86
CA PRO A 139 -7.65 -9.75 -11.07
C PRO A 139 -8.82 -9.53 -12.03
N GLN A 140 -9.77 -8.68 -11.69
CA GLN A 140 -10.97 -8.42 -12.50
C GLN A 140 -11.56 -7.05 -12.14
N PRO A 141 -12.29 -6.41 -13.07
CA PRO A 141 -12.82 -5.06 -12.89
C PRO A 141 -14.02 -4.96 -11.95
N GLU A 142 -14.69 -6.08 -11.64
CA GLU A 142 -15.91 -6.09 -10.83
C GLU A 142 -15.93 -7.24 -9.83
N PHE A 143 -16.62 -7.03 -8.71
CA PHE A 143 -16.92 -8.06 -7.73
C PHE A 143 -18.30 -8.65 -8.04
N ASN A 144 -18.35 -9.76 -8.75
CA ASN A 144 -19.57 -10.39 -9.22
C ASN A 144 -19.81 -11.77 -8.56
N ARG A 145 -20.90 -12.46 -9.00
CA ARG A 145 -21.26 -13.77 -8.46
C ARG A 145 -20.10 -14.80 -8.54
N ARG A 146 -19.28 -14.76 -9.59
CA ARG A 146 -18.14 -15.67 -9.75
C ARG A 146 -17.09 -15.43 -8.67
N SER A 147 -16.88 -14.16 -8.27
CA SER A 147 -15.95 -13.78 -7.19
C SER A 147 -16.44 -14.26 -5.81
N ILE A 148 -17.77 -14.40 -5.62
CA ILE A 148 -18.37 -14.82 -4.34
C ILE A 148 -18.37 -16.34 -4.19
N LEU A 149 -18.47 -17.07 -5.29
CA LEU A 149 -18.62 -18.54 -5.30
C LEU A 149 -17.28 -19.28 -5.46
N TRP A 150 -16.17 -18.56 -5.35
CA TRP A 150 -14.81 -19.09 -5.43
C TRP A 150 -14.41 -19.83 -4.15
#